data_b32ebbd1a6b37dd9f3c499357d6fe479
#
_entry.id   b32ebbd1a6b37dd9f3c499357d6fe479
#
_cell.length_a   1.000
_cell.length_b   1.000
_cell.length_c   1.000
_cell.angle_alpha   90.00
_cell.angle_beta   90.00
_cell.angle_gamma   90.00
#
_symmetry.space_group_name_H-M   'P 1'
#
loop_
_entity.id
_entity.type
_entity.pdbx_description
1 polymer ?
#
loop_
_entity_poly.entity_id
_entity_poly.type
_entity_poly.pdbx_seq_one_letter_code
_entity_poly.pdbx_strand_id
1 'polypeptide(L)'
;MKKFLFLILFLYFWLISCKPILASDNIFGLHLTQPQDLLSAKNIINSSGGDWGWVTIVIRLDQLDKQMWQDFFDNCRQYHLIPIVRLATIADGPNWKIPSFSDIDNLTSFLNSLNWPTLTQHIILFNEINHGQEWGGGVDVKNYVDISIYTSQKLKSYNPNFYILGAGLDLASPESPPNFKSAEQVYLEIYSYNPTYFDNIDGIASHSYPNHGFLGTPKDKGQHSILGYLWELDFINKLGVKKEFPIFITETGWPHREGLDGRNTFYTTKTTSQFLLEAYALWTQDKKIKAVTTFIYNYPASPFDHFSWLDQDENLYPEYQKLIDLNKPINKPEQITKYEMYGIHLPFLIFANHQYSGQISLKNTGQSIWGENQFCINPQVDSTIEISPLCINQNDKVKPGQIKIFNFQLKIIDTQSKQIKISWENLPETEISLISESTPIYHARFNLIERIKSFLTKFW
;
A
#
# COMPACT_ATOMS: atom_id res chain seq x y z
N MET A 1 -53.79 -28.80 -0.64
CA MET A 1 -52.68 -28.69 -1.63
C MET A 1 -52.34 -27.27 -2.05
N LYS A 2 -53.29 -26.39 -2.37
CA LYS A 2 -52.97 -24.99 -2.83
C LYS A 2 -52.29 -24.11 -1.76
N LYS A 3 -52.61 -24.26 -0.48
CA LYS A 3 -51.95 -23.47 0.61
C LYS A 3 -50.51 -23.90 0.89
N PHE A 4 -50.16 -25.16 0.63
CA PHE A 4 -48.78 -25.67 0.81
C PHE A 4 -47.84 -25.22 -0.35
N LEU A 5 -48.40 -25.11 -1.55
CA LEU A 5 -47.65 -24.60 -2.72
C LEU A 5 -47.30 -23.12 -2.60
N PHE A 6 -48.17 -22.33 -1.95
CA PHE A 6 -47.91 -20.89 -1.72
C PHE A 6 -46.83 -20.66 -0.67
N LEU A 7 -46.72 -21.53 0.36
CA LEU A 7 -45.69 -21.43 1.35
C LEU A 7 -44.27 -21.81 0.81
N ILE A 8 -44.22 -22.80 -0.10
CA ILE A 8 -42.97 -23.22 -0.75
C ILE A 8 -42.51 -22.14 -1.75
N LEU A 9 -43.42 -21.50 -2.47
CA LEU A 9 -43.08 -20.36 -3.36
C LEU A 9 -42.60 -19.13 -2.58
N PHE A 10 -43.15 -18.87 -1.38
CA PHE A 10 -42.71 -17.75 -0.52
C PHE A 10 -41.35 -18.02 0.12
N LEU A 11 -41.04 -19.27 0.51
CA LEU A 11 -39.73 -19.69 0.98
C LEU A 11 -38.68 -19.68 -0.16
N TYR A 12 -39.08 -20.06 -1.37
CA TYR A 12 -38.18 -20.01 -2.55
C TYR A 12 -37.86 -18.57 -2.96
N PHE A 13 -38.84 -17.64 -2.85
CA PHE A 13 -38.61 -16.21 -3.12
C PHE A 13 -37.72 -15.55 -2.05
N TRP A 14 -37.78 -16.03 -0.79
CA TRP A 14 -36.93 -15.54 0.29
C TRP A 14 -35.47 -16.05 0.18
N LEU A 15 -35.27 -17.26 -0.38
CA LEU A 15 -33.96 -17.83 -0.64
C LEU A 15 -33.24 -17.23 -1.87
N ILE A 16 -34.00 -16.63 -2.81
CA ILE A 16 -33.42 -16.00 -4.00
C ILE A 16 -32.98 -14.55 -3.74
N SER A 17 -33.40 -13.93 -2.63
CA SER A 17 -33.12 -12.52 -2.33
C SER A 17 -31.86 -12.25 -1.51
N CYS A 18 -31.13 -13.24 -1.04
CA CYS A 18 -29.81 -13.05 -0.47
C CYS A 18 -28.72 -13.36 -1.51
N LYS A 19 -28.55 -12.47 -2.51
CA LYS A 19 -27.22 -12.34 -3.11
C LYS A 19 -26.30 -11.91 -1.97
N PRO A 20 -25.20 -12.62 -1.69
CA PRO A 20 -24.18 -12.05 -0.81
C PRO A 20 -23.81 -10.71 -1.47
N ILE A 21 -24.03 -9.61 -0.76
CA ILE A 21 -23.38 -8.36 -1.07
C ILE A 21 -21.91 -8.73 -0.97
N LEU A 22 -21.23 -8.88 -2.11
CA LEU A 22 -19.78 -8.97 -2.15
C LEU A 22 -19.32 -7.72 -1.39
N ALA A 23 -18.71 -7.94 -0.24
CA ALA A 23 -18.14 -6.86 0.55
C ALA A 23 -17.28 -6.04 -0.42
N SER A 24 -17.61 -4.77 -0.58
CA SER A 24 -16.77 -3.86 -1.36
C SER A 24 -15.43 -3.76 -0.63
N ASP A 25 -14.34 -3.59 -1.38
CA ASP A 25 -13.04 -3.31 -0.78
C ASP A 25 -13.13 -2.05 0.09
N ASN A 26 -12.31 -1.96 1.15
CA ASN A 26 -12.18 -0.73 1.94
C ASN A 26 -11.50 0.34 1.08
N ILE A 27 -12.28 1.30 0.61
CA ILE A 27 -11.78 2.44 -0.16
C ILE A 27 -11.42 3.64 0.72
N PHE A 28 -11.69 3.59 2.03
CA PHE A 28 -11.57 4.72 2.93
C PHE A 28 -10.11 5.07 3.19
N GLY A 29 -9.78 6.36 3.10
CA GLY A 29 -8.44 6.86 3.34
C GLY A 29 -8.39 8.36 3.62
N LEU A 30 -7.20 8.81 3.98
CA LEU A 30 -6.91 10.23 4.26
C LEU A 30 -5.60 10.65 3.59
N HIS A 31 -5.56 11.89 3.11
CA HIS A 31 -4.32 12.51 2.67
C HIS A 31 -3.59 13.09 3.89
N LEU A 32 -2.33 12.72 4.07
CA LEU A 32 -1.46 13.16 5.17
C LEU A 32 -0.43 14.15 4.64
N THR A 33 -0.09 15.16 5.45
CA THR A 33 1.01 16.08 5.16
C THR A 33 2.32 15.61 5.78
N GLN A 34 2.24 14.90 6.90
CA GLN A 34 3.41 14.50 7.68
C GLN A 34 3.33 13.03 8.12
N PRO A 35 4.47 12.31 8.15
CA PRO A 35 4.51 10.93 8.63
C PRO A 35 4.00 10.74 10.07
N GLN A 36 4.13 11.76 10.92
CA GLN A 36 3.75 11.75 12.33
C GLN A 36 2.24 11.62 12.53
N ASP A 37 1.45 12.09 11.59
CA ASP A 37 -0.02 12.04 11.64
C ASP A 37 -0.58 10.59 11.53
N LEU A 38 0.25 9.65 11.09
CA LEU A 38 -0.18 8.27 10.77
C LEU A 38 -0.84 7.56 11.95
N LEU A 39 -0.32 7.73 13.16
CA LEU A 39 -0.83 7.07 14.36
C LEU A 39 -2.27 7.50 14.69
N SER A 40 -2.54 8.80 14.56
CA SER A 40 -3.88 9.36 14.83
C SER A 40 -4.84 9.07 13.67
N ALA A 41 -4.38 9.23 12.43
CA ALA A 41 -5.17 8.98 11.23
C ALA A 41 -5.66 7.53 11.13
N LYS A 42 -4.84 6.53 11.56
CA LYS A 42 -5.25 5.12 11.57
C LYS A 42 -6.53 4.86 12.36
N ASN A 43 -6.74 5.59 13.46
CA ASN A 43 -7.92 5.41 14.32
C ASN A 43 -9.21 5.87 13.63
N ILE A 44 -9.09 6.73 12.60
CA ILE A 44 -10.19 7.15 11.75
C ILE A 44 -10.34 6.17 10.58
N ILE A 45 -9.23 5.88 9.91
CA ILE A 45 -9.21 5.08 8.67
C ILE A 45 -9.69 3.65 8.94
N ASN A 46 -9.17 2.99 9.98
CA ASN A 46 -9.48 1.60 10.34
C ASN A 46 -10.53 1.49 11.46
N SER A 47 -11.35 2.54 11.66
CA SER A 47 -12.46 2.51 12.62
C SER A 47 -13.60 1.63 12.15
N SER A 48 -14.51 1.30 13.09
CA SER A 48 -15.82 0.69 12.81
C SER A 48 -15.75 -0.58 11.95
N GLY A 49 -14.80 -1.46 12.28
CA GLY A 49 -14.60 -2.76 11.62
C GLY A 49 -13.71 -2.72 10.38
N GLY A 50 -13.25 -1.55 9.94
CA GLY A 50 -12.33 -1.42 8.82
C GLY A 50 -10.93 -1.91 9.14
N ASP A 51 -10.24 -2.38 8.11
CA ASP A 51 -8.83 -2.76 8.17
C ASP A 51 -8.17 -2.51 6.82
N TRP A 52 -6.86 -2.24 6.83
CA TRP A 52 -6.08 -1.95 5.63
C TRP A 52 -6.69 -0.85 4.75
N GLY A 53 -7.07 0.29 5.37
CA GLY A 53 -7.46 1.48 4.62
C GLY A 53 -6.25 2.22 4.04
N TRP A 54 -6.47 3.37 3.42
CA TRP A 54 -5.50 4.03 2.56
C TRP A 54 -4.95 5.32 3.16
N VAL A 55 -3.69 5.64 2.82
CA VAL A 55 -3.08 6.93 3.13
C VAL A 55 -2.33 7.44 1.90
N THR A 56 -2.61 8.68 1.48
CA THR A 56 -1.75 9.40 0.53
C THR A 56 -0.74 10.22 1.29
N ILE A 57 0.53 10.16 0.89
CA ILE A 57 1.64 10.92 1.47
C ILE A 57 2.58 11.41 0.38
N VAL A 58 3.20 12.57 0.58
CA VAL A 58 4.14 13.16 -0.39
C VAL A 58 5.57 12.80 -0.01
N ILE A 59 6.34 12.23 -0.94
CA ILE A 59 7.80 12.07 -0.82
C ILE A 59 8.48 13.07 -1.76
N ARG A 60 9.24 13.98 -1.16
CA ARG A 60 9.96 15.02 -1.88
C ARG A 60 11.41 14.61 -2.13
N LEU A 61 11.93 15.04 -3.27
CA LEU A 61 13.32 14.77 -3.69
C LEU A 61 14.36 15.32 -2.69
N ASP A 62 14.06 16.41 -1.97
CA ASP A 62 14.92 17.01 -0.95
C ASP A 62 14.72 16.42 0.46
N GLN A 63 13.90 15.39 0.62
CA GLN A 63 13.57 14.74 1.90
C GLN A 63 13.72 13.22 1.84
N LEU A 64 14.77 12.72 1.21
CA LEU A 64 15.03 11.29 1.05
C LEU A 64 15.76 10.69 2.25
N ASP A 65 15.22 10.90 3.46
CA ASP A 65 15.72 10.26 4.69
C ASP A 65 15.23 8.81 4.76
N LYS A 66 16.17 7.87 4.60
CA LYS A 66 15.84 6.44 4.55
C LYS A 66 15.26 5.92 5.87
N GLN A 67 15.75 6.40 7.03
CA GLN A 67 15.26 5.92 8.32
C GLN A 67 13.83 6.42 8.56
N MET A 68 13.58 7.71 8.37
CA MET A 68 12.27 8.32 8.55
C MET A 68 11.21 7.64 7.66
N TRP A 69 11.51 7.41 6.39
CA TRP A 69 10.56 6.79 5.46
C TRP A 69 10.39 5.29 5.70
N GLN A 70 11.46 4.58 6.14
CA GLN A 70 11.32 3.19 6.54
C GLN A 70 10.45 3.06 7.79
N ASP A 71 10.62 3.94 8.78
CA ASP A 71 9.79 3.97 9.99
C ASP A 71 8.32 4.26 9.63
N PHE A 72 8.07 5.15 8.68
CA PHE A 72 6.72 5.40 8.16
C PHE A 72 6.10 4.13 7.55
N PHE A 73 6.83 3.41 6.69
CA PHE A 73 6.33 2.16 6.08
C PHE A 73 6.18 1.03 7.09
N ASP A 74 7.06 0.94 8.07
CA ASP A 74 6.94 -0.02 9.15
C ASP A 74 5.72 0.26 10.03
N ASN A 75 5.41 1.52 10.26
CA ASN A 75 4.19 1.94 10.93
C ASN A 75 2.94 1.69 10.07
N CYS A 76 2.98 1.94 8.76
CA CYS A 76 1.89 1.56 7.85
C CYS A 76 1.60 0.06 7.94
N ARG A 77 2.64 -0.78 7.93
CA ARG A 77 2.53 -2.24 8.11
C ARG A 77 1.90 -2.61 9.46
N GLN A 78 2.40 -2.01 10.54
CA GLN A 78 1.94 -2.29 11.90
C GLN A 78 0.49 -1.85 12.12
N TYR A 79 0.06 -0.77 11.47
CA TYR A 79 -1.26 -0.17 11.63
C TYR A 79 -2.24 -0.60 10.53
N HIS A 80 -1.82 -1.49 9.65
CA HIS A 80 -2.61 -1.97 8.52
C HIS A 80 -3.11 -0.81 7.64
N LEU A 81 -2.18 -0.03 7.10
CA LEU A 81 -2.48 1.05 6.17
C LEU A 81 -1.73 0.82 4.85
N ILE A 82 -2.40 1.10 3.74
CA ILE A 82 -1.83 0.98 2.39
C ILE A 82 -1.39 2.37 1.94
N PRO A 83 -0.08 2.63 1.79
CA PRO A 83 0.40 3.93 1.34
C PRO A 83 0.26 4.09 -0.17
N ILE A 84 -0.17 5.28 -0.58
CA ILE A 84 -0.07 5.82 -1.93
C ILE A 84 0.93 6.97 -1.84
N VAL A 85 2.09 6.82 -2.47
CA VAL A 85 3.15 7.81 -2.44
C VAL A 85 3.05 8.73 -3.63
N ARG A 86 2.80 10.03 -3.40
CA ARG A 86 2.89 11.06 -4.42
C ARG A 86 4.32 11.58 -4.50
N LEU A 87 4.88 11.53 -5.69
CA LEU A 87 6.21 12.10 -5.93
C LEU A 87 6.14 13.63 -5.99
N ALA A 88 7.09 14.29 -5.35
CA ALA A 88 7.29 15.71 -5.50
C ALA A 88 8.78 16.02 -5.67
N THR A 89 9.06 17.15 -6.29
CA THR A 89 10.41 17.60 -6.57
C THR A 89 10.93 18.55 -5.46
N ILE A 90 11.58 19.63 -5.81
CA ILE A 90 12.12 20.61 -4.87
C ILE A 90 11.38 21.93 -5.12
N ALA A 91 10.97 22.61 -4.06
CA ALA A 91 10.38 23.92 -4.16
C ALA A 91 11.42 24.95 -4.68
N ASP A 92 11.04 25.73 -5.71
CA ASP A 92 11.82 26.80 -6.30
C ASP A 92 10.98 28.08 -6.33
N GLY A 93 11.08 28.87 -5.26
CA GLY A 93 10.20 29.98 -5.02
C GLY A 93 8.74 29.52 -4.86
N PRO A 94 7.80 30.06 -5.67
CA PRO A 94 6.41 29.64 -5.65
C PRO A 94 6.13 28.37 -6.45
N ASN A 95 7.14 27.82 -7.14
CA ASN A 95 6.98 26.71 -8.08
C ASN A 95 7.62 25.44 -7.56
N TRP A 96 7.20 24.28 -8.08
CA TRP A 96 7.93 23.02 -8.02
C TRP A 96 8.86 22.90 -9.21
N LYS A 97 10.14 22.61 -8.97
CA LYS A 97 11.15 22.46 -10.01
C LYS A 97 10.84 21.26 -10.93
N ILE A 98 11.05 21.41 -12.22
CA ILE A 98 11.03 20.27 -13.15
C ILE A 98 12.19 19.34 -12.81
N PRO A 99 11.97 18.02 -12.58
CA PRO A 99 13.04 17.10 -12.27
C PRO A 99 13.87 16.77 -13.51
N SER A 100 15.18 16.59 -13.33
CA SER A 100 16.03 15.97 -14.33
C SER A 100 15.91 14.44 -14.28
N PHE A 101 16.38 13.73 -15.32
CA PHE A 101 16.45 12.26 -15.29
C PHE A 101 17.34 11.74 -14.16
N SER A 102 18.40 12.47 -13.78
CA SER A 102 19.23 12.12 -12.62
C SER A 102 18.46 12.25 -11.30
N ASP A 103 17.58 13.25 -11.17
CA ASP A 103 16.71 13.39 -10.01
C ASP A 103 15.75 12.19 -9.90
N ILE A 104 15.22 11.74 -11.05
CA ILE A 104 14.38 10.55 -11.14
C ILE A 104 15.15 9.28 -10.76
N ASP A 105 16.40 9.13 -11.22
CA ASP A 105 17.23 7.99 -10.83
C ASP A 105 17.44 7.92 -9.31
N ASN A 106 17.72 9.06 -8.69
CA ASN A 106 17.87 9.14 -7.23
C ASN A 106 16.57 8.77 -6.51
N LEU A 107 15.44 9.34 -6.93
CA LEU A 107 14.14 9.12 -6.30
C LEU A 107 13.67 7.66 -6.44
N THR A 108 13.79 7.09 -7.63
CA THR A 108 13.36 5.71 -7.90
C THR A 108 14.25 4.67 -7.21
N SER A 109 15.56 4.90 -7.17
CA SER A 109 16.51 4.09 -6.40
C SER A 109 16.20 4.13 -4.90
N PHE A 110 15.90 5.32 -4.38
CA PHE A 110 15.50 5.50 -2.99
C PHE A 110 14.24 4.70 -2.66
N LEU A 111 13.16 4.84 -3.45
CA LEU A 111 11.89 4.13 -3.24
C LEU A 111 12.08 2.60 -3.28
N ASN A 112 12.92 2.10 -4.20
CA ASN A 112 13.24 0.68 -4.29
C ASN A 112 14.08 0.17 -3.09
N SER A 113 14.78 1.05 -2.38
CA SER A 113 15.59 0.69 -1.21
C SER A 113 14.79 0.47 0.07
N LEU A 114 13.49 0.81 0.06
CA LEU A 114 12.58 0.74 1.21
C LEU A 114 11.82 -0.60 1.23
N ASN A 115 11.56 -1.12 2.42
CA ASN A 115 10.70 -2.29 2.60
C ASN A 115 9.25 -1.84 2.73
N TRP A 116 8.52 -1.90 1.64
CA TRP A 116 7.11 -1.49 1.56
C TRP A 116 6.20 -2.41 2.38
N PRO A 117 5.07 -1.89 2.92
CA PRO A 117 4.17 -2.67 3.77
C PRO A 117 3.36 -3.73 3.01
N THR A 118 3.19 -3.55 1.70
CA THR A 118 2.38 -4.42 0.83
C THR A 118 3.15 -4.78 -0.44
N LEU A 119 2.75 -5.88 -1.10
CA LEU A 119 3.35 -6.31 -2.37
C LEU A 119 3.20 -5.22 -3.44
N THR A 120 2.00 -4.71 -3.64
CA THR A 120 1.72 -3.62 -4.58
C THR A 120 2.14 -2.28 -3.96
N GLN A 121 2.95 -1.51 -4.68
CA GLN A 121 3.61 -0.28 -4.25
C GLN A 121 3.07 0.90 -5.07
N HIS A 122 2.09 1.65 -4.52
CA HIS A 122 1.36 2.67 -5.26
C HIS A 122 2.13 3.99 -5.32
N ILE A 123 2.35 4.49 -6.54
CA ILE A 123 3.08 5.74 -6.84
C ILE A 123 2.23 6.65 -7.72
N ILE A 124 2.05 7.91 -7.30
CA ILE A 124 1.48 8.97 -8.14
C ILE A 124 2.63 9.77 -8.75
N LEU A 125 2.61 9.92 -10.06
CA LEU A 125 3.62 10.65 -10.82
C LEU A 125 3.35 12.17 -10.77
N PHE A 126 3.77 12.81 -9.66
CA PHE A 126 3.66 14.25 -9.41
C PHE A 126 2.22 14.74 -9.13
N ASN A 127 1.99 16.05 -9.23
CA ASN A 127 0.74 16.71 -8.83
C ASN A 127 0.30 17.70 -9.90
N GLU A 128 -0.98 17.78 -10.21
CA GLU A 128 -1.68 18.85 -10.95
C GLU A 128 -0.82 19.58 -11.98
N ILE A 129 -0.17 18.83 -12.87
CA ILE A 129 0.77 19.36 -13.88
C ILE A 129 0.10 20.32 -14.88
N ASN A 130 -1.20 20.47 -14.79
CA ASN A 130 -1.97 21.48 -15.47
C ASN A 130 -1.99 22.84 -14.77
N HIS A 131 -1.30 22.97 -13.63
CA HIS A 131 -0.91 24.22 -12.99
C HIS A 131 0.57 24.45 -13.21
N GLY A 132 0.94 25.59 -13.78
CA GLY A 132 2.34 25.92 -14.06
C GLY A 132 3.22 25.94 -12.79
N GLN A 133 2.66 26.29 -11.63
CA GLN A 133 3.38 26.24 -10.35
C GLN A 133 3.81 24.81 -9.97
N GLU A 134 3.07 23.80 -10.38
CA GLU A 134 3.42 22.40 -10.12
C GLU A 134 4.51 21.88 -11.08
N TRP A 135 4.81 22.63 -12.16
CA TRP A 135 5.75 22.18 -13.19
C TRP A 135 6.64 23.31 -13.72
N GLY A 136 7.54 23.84 -12.88
CA GLY A 136 8.58 24.78 -13.25
C GLY A 136 8.11 26.21 -13.54
N GLY A 137 6.88 26.57 -13.20
CA GLY A 137 6.31 27.90 -13.45
C GLY A 137 5.53 28.02 -14.76
N GLY A 138 5.41 26.94 -15.53
CA GLY A 138 4.61 26.89 -16.76
C GLY A 138 4.21 25.46 -17.11
N VAL A 139 3.00 25.27 -17.67
CA VAL A 139 2.50 23.96 -18.04
C VAL A 139 3.25 23.43 -19.27
N ASP A 140 4.01 22.36 -19.09
CA ASP A 140 4.74 21.63 -20.16
C ASP A 140 4.37 20.14 -20.16
N VAL A 141 3.28 19.82 -20.84
CA VAL A 141 2.74 18.46 -20.93
C VAL A 141 3.72 17.47 -21.57
N LYS A 142 4.50 17.92 -22.58
CA LYS A 142 5.44 17.04 -23.28
C LYS A 142 6.56 16.61 -22.36
N ASN A 143 7.17 17.56 -21.66
CA ASN A 143 8.22 17.27 -20.69
C ASN A 143 7.68 16.36 -19.56
N TYR A 144 6.48 16.62 -19.05
CA TYR A 144 5.83 15.75 -18.07
C TYR A 144 5.68 14.31 -18.60
N VAL A 145 5.24 14.12 -19.83
CA VAL A 145 5.08 12.79 -20.45
C VAL A 145 6.41 12.04 -20.50
N ASP A 146 7.48 12.71 -20.95
CA ASP A 146 8.81 12.09 -21.06
C ASP A 146 9.34 11.67 -19.69
N ILE A 147 9.26 12.55 -18.71
CA ILE A 147 9.66 12.27 -17.31
C ILE A 147 8.80 11.14 -16.70
N SER A 148 7.50 11.14 -16.95
CA SER A 148 6.58 10.14 -16.42
C SER A 148 6.83 8.75 -16.97
N ILE A 149 7.01 8.63 -18.29
CA ILE A 149 7.33 7.34 -18.92
C ILE A 149 8.67 6.82 -18.39
N TYR A 150 9.70 7.69 -18.32
CA TYR A 150 11.01 7.32 -17.77
C TYR A 150 10.89 6.83 -16.31
N THR A 151 10.16 7.58 -15.47
CA THR A 151 9.96 7.23 -14.06
C THR A 151 9.28 5.86 -13.91
N SER A 152 8.20 5.63 -14.66
CA SER A 152 7.48 4.38 -14.65
C SER A 152 8.37 3.20 -15.06
N GLN A 153 9.05 3.33 -16.19
CA GLN A 153 9.96 2.28 -16.69
C GLN A 153 11.10 2.00 -15.72
N LYS A 154 11.66 3.03 -15.11
CA LYS A 154 12.73 2.89 -14.12
C LYS A 154 12.25 2.17 -12.87
N LEU A 155 11.13 2.56 -12.29
CA LEU A 155 10.52 1.89 -11.13
C LEU A 155 10.24 0.42 -11.43
N LYS A 156 9.57 0.13 -12.54
CA LYS A 156 9.22 -1.23 -12.94
C LYS A 156 10.45 -2.09 -13.29
N SER A 157 11.54 -1.48 -13.73
CA SER A 157 12.80 -2.20 -13.93
C SER A 157 13.44 -2.68 -12.63
N TYR A 158 13.25 -1.96 -11.54
CA TYR A 158 13.69 -2.38 -10.21
C TYR A 158 12.73 -3.43 -9.60
N ASN A 159 11.43 -3.16 -9.68
CA ASN A 159 10.41 -4.04 -9.11
C ASN A 159 9.10 -3.91 -9.89
N PRO A 160 8.62 -4.99 -10.54
CA PRO A 160 7.37 -4.96 -11.32
C PRO A 160 6.12 -4.69 -10.46
N ASN A 161 6.22 -4.79 -9.13
CA ASN A 161 5.12 -4.54 -8.21
C ASN A 161 4.88 -3.04 -7.93
N PHE A 162 5.70 -2.13 -8.45
CA PHE A 162 5.35 -0.71 -8.48
C PHE A 162 4.11 -0.50 -9.34
N TYR A 163 3.10 0.10 -8.74
CA TYR A 163 1.80 0.39 -9.36
C TYR A 163 1.70 1.90 -9.63
N ILE A 164 1.72 2.26 -10.89
CA ILE A 164 1.94 3.63 -11.33
C ILE A 164 0.62 4.32 -11.63
N LEU A 165 0.37 5.44 -10.97
CA LEU A 165 -0.75 6.34 -11.21
C LEU A 165 -0.24 7.60 -11.91
N GLY A 166 -0.94 8.06 -12.94
CA GLY A 166 -0.67 9.38 -13.52
C GLY A 166 -0.91 10.49 -12.51
N ALA A 167 -0.43 11.71 -12.76
CA ALA A 167 -0.74 12.86 -11.92
C ALA A 167 -2.26 13.10 -11.89
N GLY A 168 -2.81 13.34 -10.69
CA GLY A 168 -4.14 13.89 -10.57
C GLY A 168 -4.17 15.31 -11.17
N LEU A 169 -5.20 15.62 -11.95
CA LEU A 169 -5.36 16.94 -12.55
C LEU A 169 -6.43 17.74 -11.80
N ASP A 170 -6.23 19.05 -11.69
CA ASP A 170 -7.35 19.94 -11.36
C ASP A 170 -8.34 19.92 -12.53
N LEU A 171 -9.50 19.26 -12.32
CA LEU A 171 -10.52 19.11 -13.35
C LEU A 171 -11.26 20.42 -13.67
N ALA A 172 -11.09 21.46 -12.83
CA ALA A 172 -11.70 22.77 -13.01
C ALA A 172 -10.71 23.85 -13.45
N SER A 173 -9.46 23.47 -13.70
CA SER A 173 -8.42 24.39 -14.19
C SER A 173 -8.85 25.06 -15.50
N PRO A 174 -8.72 26.41 -15.62
CA PRO A 174 -9.05 27.12 -16.84
C PRO A 174 -8.00 26.90 -17.93
N GLU A 175 -8.37 27.11 -19.18
CA GLU A 175 -7.41 27.20 -20.28
C GLU A 175 -6.82 28.60 -20.32
N SER A 176 -5.67 28.81 -19.67
CA SER A 176 -4.97 30.10 -19.54
C SER A 176 -3.45 29.94 -19.49
N PRO A 177 -2.82 29.48 -20.58
CA PRO A 177 -1.37 29.31 -20.65
C PRO A 177 -0.60 30.62 -20.42
N PRO A 178 0.64 30.56 -19.86
CA PRO A 178 1.34 29.36 -19.45
C PRO A 178 0.98 28.83 -18.06
N ASN A 179 0.17 29.56 -17.29
CA ASN A 179 -0.07 29.30 -15.88
C ASN A 179 -1.01 28.14 -15.65
N PHE A 180 -2.03 28.00 -16.50
CA PHE A 180 -3.06 26.98 -16.37
C PHE A 180 -3.40 26.36 -17.70
N LYS A 181 -3.73 25.08 -17.68
CA LYS A 181 -4.29 24.36 -18.83
C LYS A 181 -5.47 23.50 -18.37
N SER A 182 -6.53 23.47 -19.16
CA SER A 182 -7.67 22.62 -18.83
C SER A 182 -7.27 21.14 -18.85
N ALA A 183 -7.92 20.32 -18.02
CA ALA A 183 -7.66 18.87 -17.99
C ALA A 183 -7.92 18.21 -19.35
N GLU A 184 -8.91 18.72 -20.09
CA GLU A 184 -9.21 18.30 -21.47
C GLU A 184 -8.01 18.48 -22.40
N GLN A 185 -7.41 19.67 -22.41
CA GLN A 185 -6.24 19.96 -23.25
C GLN A 185 -5.01 19.16 -22.84
N VAL A 186 -4.82 18.93 -21.54
CA VAL A 186 -3.72 18.07 -21.06
C VAL A 186 -3.86 16.65 -21.59
N TYR A 187 -5.05 16.02 -21.48
CA TYR A 187 -5.24 14.66 -21.99
C TYR A 187 -5.11 14.60 -23.53
N LEU A 188 -5.59 15.61 -24.26
CA LEU A 188 -5.41 15.72 -25.70
C LEU A 188 -3.92 15.80 -26.08
N GLU A 189 -3.13 16.62 -25.37
CA GLU A 189 -1.69 16.78 -25.63
C GLU A 189 -0.90 15.53 -25.26
N ILE A 190 -1.22 14.88 -24.13
CA ILE A 190 -0.61 13.59 -23.76
C ILE A 190 -0.81 12.59 -24.90
N TYR A 191 -2.06 12.39 -25.33
CA TYR A 191 -2.39 11.41 -26.36
C TYR A 191 -1.75 11.75 -27.72
N SER A 192 -1.78 13.02 -28.09
CA SER A 192 -1.23 13.49 -29.37
C SER A 192 0.29 13.44 -29.40
N TYR A 193 0.96 13.70 -28.27
CA TYR A 193 2.41 13.69 -28.19
C TYR A 193 2.96 12.26 -28.10
N ASN A 194 2.47 11.48 -27.16
CA ASN A 194 2.90 10.09 -26.99
C ASN A 194 1.81 9.23 -26.32
N PRO A 195 0.96 8.53 -27.11
CA PRO A 195 -0.12 7.73 -26.56
C PRO A 195 0.35 6.55 -25.69
N THR A 196 1.63 6.13 -25.81
CA THR A 196 2.19 5.06 -24.96
C THR A 196 2.32 5.47 -23.50
N TYR A 197 2.10 6.75 -23.15
CA TYR A 197 1.95 7.17 -21.76
C TYR A 197 0.92 6.34 -21.01
N PHE A 198 -0.22 6.06 -21.65
CA PHE A 198 -1.30 5.27 -21.05
C PHE A 198 -0.94 3.78 -20.85
N ASP A 199 0.04 3.27 -21.60
CA ASP A 199 0.58 1.91 -21.38
C ASP A 199 1.52 1.87 -20.16
N ASN A 200 2.13 3.00 -19.83
CA ASN A 200 3.11 3.14 -18.73
C ASN A 200 2.47 3.49 -17.39
N ILE A 201 1.16 3.72 -17.29
CA ILE A 201 0.43 3.90 -16.02
C ILE A 201 -0.53 2.73 -15.79
N ASP A 202 -0.75 2.36 -14.53
CA ASP A 202 -1.59 1.21 -14.14
C ASP A 202 -3.00 1.64 -13.69
N GLY A 203 -3.16 2.89 -13.28
CA GLY A 203 -4.42 3.47 -12.83
C GLY A 203 -4.42 4.98 -12.95
N ILE A 204 -5.56 5.60 -12.65
CA ILE A 204 -5.74 7.05 -12.66
C ILE A 204 -5.81 7.55 -11.23
N ALA A 205 -4.92 8.49 -10.86
CA ALA A 205 -5.16 9.37 -9.72
C ALA A 205 -6.12 10.48 -10.17
N SER A 206 -7.20 10.68 -9.44
CA SER A 206 -8.21 11.70 -9.78
C SER A 206 -8.35 12.70 -8.64
N HIS A 207 -8.37 14.00 -9.00
CA HIS A 207 -8.72 15.08 -8.09
C HIS A 207 -10.18 15.51 -8.34
N SER A 208 -11.10 14.61 -7.99
CA SER A 208 -12.55 14.80 -8.18
C SER A 208 -13.12 15.73 -7.11
N TYR A 209 -12.85 17.04 -7.23
CA TYR A 209 -13.38 18.05 -6.32
C TYR A 209 -14.76 18.57 -6.75
N PRO A 210 -15.61 18.97 -5.78
CA PRO A 210 -16.94 19.55 -6.06
C PRO A 210 -16.85 21.02 -6.50
N ASN A 211 -16.39 21.27 -7.71
CA ASN A 211 -16.12 22.58 -8.27
C ASN A 211 -17.38 23.20 -8.97
N HIS A 212 -17.46 24.55 -9.24
CA HIS A 212 -16.35 25.50 -9.02
C HIS A 212 -16.30 26.04 -7.59
N GLY A 213 -15.10 26.37 -7.14
CA GLY A 213 -14.88 26.98 -5.83
C GLY A 213 -15.16 26.03 -4.65
N PHE A 214 -15.20 24.72 -4.91
CA PHE A 214 -15.48 23.66 -3.94
C PHE A 214 -16.90 23.74 -3.32
N LEU A 215 -17.86 24.38 -4.03
CA LEU A 215 -19.23 24.61 -3.55
C LEU A 215 -20.27 23.68 -4.20
N GLY A 216 -19.84 22.73 -5.01
CA GLY A 216 -20.71 21.71 -5.55
C GLY A 216 -21.27 20.79 -4.45
N THR A 217 -22.33 20.07 -4.75
CA THR A 217 -22.98 19.12 -3.83
C THR A 217 -22.69 17.68 -4.26
N PRO A 218 -22.89 16.67 -3.39
CA PRO A 218 -22.75 15.26 -3.76
C PRO A 218 -23.69 14.80 -4.89
N LYS A 219 -24.70 15.59 -5.21
CA LYS A 219 -25.69 15.30 -6.27
C LYS A 219 -25.23 15.76 -7.66
N ASP A 220 -24.22 16.62 -7.71
CA ASP A 220 -23.70 17.17 -8.96
C ASP A 220 -22.95 16.09 -9.74
N LYS A 221 -22.95 16.23 -11.07
CA LYS A 221 -22.39 15.26 -11.99
C LYS A 221 -21.47 15.94 -13.01
N GLY A 222 -20.66 15.13 -13.68
CA GLY A 222 -19.75 15.57 -14.73
C GLY A 222 -18.37 15.96 -14.19
N GLN A 223 -17.59 16.63 -15.02
CA GLN A 223 -16.18 16.94 -14.81
C GLN A 223 -15.91 17.65 -13.48
N HIS A 224 -16.72 18.63 -13.13
CA HIS A 224 -16.52 19.51 -11.96
C HIS A 224 -17.27 19.01 -10.71
N SER A 225 -17.30 17.70 -10.49
CA SER A 225 -18.02 17.09 -9.37
C SER A 225 -17.17 16.02 -8.69
N ILE A 226 -17.66 15.51 -7.57
CA ILE A 226 -17.06 14.34 -6.90
C ILE A 226 -17.08 13.06 -7.75
N LEU A 227 -17.77 13.10 -8.89
CA LEU A 227 -17.80 12.04 -9.90
C LEU A 227 -16.95 12.40 -11.14
N GLY A 228 -16.08 13.39 -11.04
CA GLY A 228 -15.19 13.86 -12.11
C GLY A 228 -14.36 12.74 -12.76
N TYR A 229 -13.96 11.74 -11.99
CA TYR A 229 -13.26 10.56 -12.50
C TYR A 229 -14.03 9.81 -13.61
N LEU A 230 -15.37 9.85 -13.61
CA LEU A 230 -16.16 9.26 -14.69
C LEU A 230 -16.00 10.03 -16.00
N TRP A 231 -15.88 11.35 -15.92
CA TRP A 231 -15.58 12.17 -17.08
C TRP A 231 -14.16 11.89 -17.59
N GLU A 232 -13.15 11.75 -16.70
CA GLU A 232 -11.78 11.42 -17.09
C GLU A 232 -11.73 10.09 -17.85
N LEU A 233 -12.36 9.04 -17.35
CA LEU A 233 -12.42 7.73 -18.01
C LEU A 233 -13.11 7.80 -19.36
N ASP A 234 -14.23 8.51 -19.45
CA ASP A 234 -14.97 8.68 -20.70
C ASP A 234 -14.13 9.47 -21.73
N PHE A 235 -13.47 10.54 -21.29
CA PHE A 235 -12.62 11.36 -22.14
C PHE A 235 -11.42 10.58 -22.67
N ILE A 236 -10.69 9.90 -21.82
CA ILE A 236 -9.54 9.05 -22.18
C ILE A 236 -9.97 7.96 -23.17
N ASN A 237 -11.13 7.33 -22.95
CA ASN A 237 -11.67 6.34 -23.90
C ASN A 237 -12.04 6.96 -25.27
N LYS A 238 -12.59 8.17 -25.30
CA LYS A 238 -12.89 8.91 -26.53
C LYS A 238 -11.64 9.27 -27.33
N LEU A 239 -10.50 9.47 -26.69
CA LEU A 239 -9.21 9.64 -27.36
C LEU A 239 -8.73 8.37 -28.09
N GLY A 240 -9.30 7.20 -27.77
CA GLY A 240 -8.94 5.93 -28.40
C GLY A 240 -8.20 4.96 -27.48
N VAL A 241 -7.92 5.34 -26.25
CA VAL A 241 -7.31 4.46 -25.23
C VAL A 241 -8.35 3.43 -24.79
N LYS A 242 -8.07 2.13 -24.99
CA LYS A 242 -8.99 1.02 -24.68
C LYS A 242 -8.70 0.34 -23.36
N LYS A 243 -7.58 0.71 -22.71
CA LYS A 243 -7.23 0.18 -21.39
C LYS A 243 -8.25 0.66 -20.35
N GLU A 244 -8.76 -0.28 -19.56
CA GLU A 244 -9.57 0.05 -18.39
C GLU A 244 -8.67 0.38 -17.21
N PHE A 245 -8.95 1.51 -16.55
CA PHE A 245 -8.15 1.97 -15.42
C PHE A 245 -8.95 1.88 -14.13
N PRO A 246 -8.38 1.26 -13.07
CA PRO A 246 -8.82 1.49 -11.71
C PRO A 246 -8.62 2.96 -11.32
N ILE A 247 -9.51 3.46 -10.47
CA ILE A 247 -9.54 4.85 -10.00
C ILE A 247 -9.06 4.93 -8.57
N PHE A 248 -8.19 5.88 -8.31
CA PHE A 248 -7.76 6.31 -7.00
C PHE A 248 -8.12 7.80 -6.87
N ILE A 249 -9.15 8.13 -6.10
CA ILE A 249 -9.47 9.53 -5.81
C ILE A 249 -8.50 9.97 -4.73
N THR A 250 -7.39 10.57 -5.15
CA THR A 250 -6.25 10.88 -4.29
C THR A 250 -6.36 12.23 -3.60
N GLU A 251 -7.22 13.09 -4.13
CA GLU A 251 -7.63 14.33 -3.48
C GLU A 251 -9.11 14.62 -3.79
N THR A 252 -9.86 14.94 -2.76
CA THR A 252 -11.27 15.38 -2.83
C THR A 252 -11.71 15.90 -1.46
N GLY A 253 -12.83 16.59 -1.42
CA GLY A 253 -13.42 17.09 -0.18
C GLY A 253 -14.03 18.47 -0.35
N TRP A 254 -14.54 19.00 0.74
CA TRP A 254 -15.12 20.32 0.84
C TRP A 254 -14.40 21.14 1.91
N PRO A 255 -13.99 22.37 1.60
CA PRO A 255 -13.50 23.27 2.63
C PRO A 255 -14.65 23.71 3.54
N HIS A 256 -14.35 23.91 4.80
CA HIS A 256 -15.28 24.43 5.79
C HIS A 256 -14.88 25.84 6.23
N ARG A 257 -15.82 26.60 6.73
CA ARG A 257 -15.60 28.00 7.10
C ARG A 257 -14.87 28.19 8.44
N GLU A 258 -14.69 27.12 9.20
CA GLU A 258 -14.09 27.12 10.53
C GLU A 258 -12.55 27.17 10.53
N GLY A 259 -11.91 27.52 9.40
CA GLY A 259 -10.48 27.78 9.34
C GLY A 259 -10.07 29.14 9.90
N LEU A 260 -8.77 29.44 9.85
CA LEU A 260 -8.17 30.67 10.42
C LEU A 260 -8.77 31.97 9.89
N ASP A 261 -9.08 32.02 8.60
CA ASP A 261 -9.50 33.24 7.92
C ASP A 261 -11.02 33.48 7.98
N GLY A 262 -11.80 32.57 8.52
CA GLY A 262 -13.24 32.67 8.66
C GLY A 262 -13.99 32.91 7.35
N ARG A 263 -13.82 32.05 6.35
CA ARG A 263 -14.41 32.17 5.01
C ARG A 263 -15.90 31.83 5.00
N ASN A 264 -16.76 32.80 5.18
CA ASN A 264 -18.22 32.65 5.24
C ASN A 264 -18.84 32.10 3.96
N THR A 265 -18.13 32.06 2.84
CA THR A 265 -18.58 31.45 1.57
C THR A 265 -18.52 29.93 1.58
N PHE A 266 -17.71 29.34 2.45
CA PHE A 266 -17.60 27.89 2.58
C PHE A 266 -18.74 27.32 3.45
N TYR A 267 -18.99 26.02 3.30
CA TYR A 267 -19.92 25.28 4.12
C TYR A 267 -19.42 25.17 5.57
N THR A 268 -20.29 24.77 6.49
CA THR A 268 -19.89 24.44 7.86
C THR A 268 -19.30 23.02 7.92
N THR A 269 -18.48 22.71 8.93
CA THR A 269 -18.02 21.34 9.23
C THR A 269 -19.17 20.33 9.27
N LYS A 270 -20.33 20.75 9.79
CA LYS A 270 -21.56 19.93 9.78
C LYS A 270 -22.03 19.58 8.37
N THR A 271 -22.00 20.55 7.45
CA THR A 271 -22.44 20.32 6.06
C THR A 271 -21.40 19.50 5.30
N THR A 272 -20.11 19.82 5.45
CA THR A 272 -19.04 19.09 4.77
C THR A 272 -18.95 17.65 5.22
N SER A 273 -19.10 17.37 6.52
CA SER A 273 -19.15 15.98 7.02
C SER A 273 -20.36 15.20 6.48
N GLN A 274 -21.51 15.86 6.36
CA GLN A 274 -22.69 15.24 5.75
C GLN A 274 -22.47 14.94 4.24
N PHE A 275 -21.86 15.88 3.52
CA PHE A 275 -21.53 15.70 2.11
C PHE A 275 -20.52 14.56 1.90
N LEU A 276 -19.52 14.44 2.75
CA LEU A 276 -18.59 13.31 2.70
C LEU A 276 -19.28 11.97 2.94
N LEU A 277 -20.24 11.88 3.87
CA LEU A 277 -21.04 10.66 4.07
C LEU A 277 -21.82 10.29 2.80
N GLU A 278 -22.48 11.26 2.18
CA GLU A 278 -23.23 11.05 0.94
C GLU A 278 -22.30 10.65 -0.22
N ALA A 279 -21.13 11.27 -0.29
CA ALA A 279 -20.11 10.95 -1.30
C ALA A 279 -19.55 9.51 -1.12
N TYR A 280 -19.21 9.11 0.10
CA TYR A 280 -18.79 7.74 0.36
C TYR A 280 -19.87 6.71 0.04
N ALA A 281 -21.14 7.04 0.29
CA ALA A 281 -22.26 6.19 -0.10
C ALA A 281 -22.38 6.00 -1.63
N LEU A 282 -21.93 6.98 -2.43
CA LEU A 282 -21.86 6.86 -3.90
C LEU A 282 -20.59 6.10 -4.33
N TRP A 283 -19.42 6.48 -3.81
CA TRP A 283 -18.13 5.90 -4.21
C TRP A 283 -18.02 4.40 -3.89
N THR A 284 -18.55 3.95 -2.77
CA THR A 284 -18.54 2.52 -2.39
C THR A 284 -19.37 1.63 -3.33
N GLN A 285 -20.24 2.21 -4.15
CA GLN A 285 -21.02 1.47 -5.15
C GLN A 285 -20.27 1.26 -6.47
N ASP A 286 -19.22 2.04 -6.74
CA ASP A 286 -18.43 1.94 -7.96
C ASP A 286 -17.15 1.09 -7.74
N LYS A 287 -17.16 -0.13 -8.29
CA LYS A 287 -16.04 -1.08 -8.18
C LYS A 287 -14.74 -0.62 -8.85
N LYS A 288 -14.81 0.40 -9.71
CA LYS A 288 -13.61 0.99 -10.33
C LYS A 288 -12.79 1.76 -9.32
N ILE A 289 -13.41 2.33 -8.29
CA ILE A 289 -12.71 3.05 -7.22
C ILE A 289 -12.02 2.06 -6.30
N LYS A 290 -10.71 2.22 -6.12
CA LYS A 290 -9.87 1.42 -5.24
C LYS A 290 -9.53 2.13 -3.93
N ALA A 291 -9.37 3.45 -3.98
CA ALA A 291 -9.09 4.28 -2.82
C ALA A 291 -9.73 5.65 -2.96
N VAL A 292 -10.11 6.23 -1.84
CA VAL A 292 -10.48 7.64 -1.71
C VAL A 292 -9.72 8.20 -0.53
N THR A 293 -8.77 9.09 -0.78
CA THR A 293 -8.04 9.80 0.28
C THR A 293 -8.46 11.25 0.30
N THR A 294 -9.38 11.58 1.22
CA THR A 294 -9.89 12.94 1.34
C THR A 294 -8.80 13.91 1.77
N PHE A 295 -8.75 15.06 1.12
CA PHE A 295 -7.87 16.16 1.44
C PHE A 295 -8.52 17.00 2.54
N ILE A 296 -7.99 17.15 3.74
CA ILE A 296 -6.70 16.72 4.25
C ILE A 296 -6.84 16.39 5.75
N TYR A 297 -6.07 15.43 6.28
CA TYR A 297 -6.20 15.06 7.69
C TYR A 297 -5.88 16.19 8.65
N ASN A 298 -4.69 16.78 8.51
CA ASN A 298 -4.20 17.88 9.35
C ASN A 298 -3.42 18.89 8.52
N TYR A 299 -3.85 20.15 8.57
CA TYR A 299 -3.10 21.26 7.97
C TYR A 299 -3.39 22.55 8.76
N PRO A 300 -2.44 23.02 9.58
CA PRO A 300 -2.70 24.12 10.51
C PRO A 300 -2.56 25.54 9.92
N ALA A 301 -2.34 25.67 8.60
CA ALA A 301 -2.05 26.94 7.94
C ALA A 301 -3.01 27.25 6.79
N SER A 302 -3.35 28.54 6.60
CA SER A 302 -4.10 29.00 5.44
C SER A 302 -3.32 28.73 4.13
N PRO A 303 -4.01 28.40 3.01
CA PRO A 303 -5.46 28.29 2.85
C PRO A 303 -6.04 26.89 3.10
N PHE A 304 -5.21 25.89 3.38
CA PHE A 304 -5.65 24.48 3.42
C PHE A 304 -6.18 24.03 4.80
N ASP A 305 -6.03 24.87 5.83
CA ASP A 305 -6.67 24.70 7.13
C ASP A 305 -8.20 24.53 7.04
N HIS A 306 -8.81 25.16 6.01
CA HIS A 306 -10.22 24.97 5.69
C HIS A 306 -10.61 23.55 5.24
N PHE A 307 -9.66 22.74 4.80
CA PHE A 307 -9.88 21.33 4.46
C PHE A 307 -9.52 20.37 5.60
N SER A 308 -8.86 20.90 6.66
CA SER A 308 -8.37 20.08 7.77
C SER A 308 -9.53 19.41 8.53
N TRP A 309 -9.34 18.14 8.87
CA TRP A 309 -10.27 17.42 9.75
C TRP A 309 -10.05 17.77 11.22
N LEU A 310 -8.88 18.33 11.53
CA LEU A 310 -8.51 18.79 12.86
C LEU A 310 -8.60 20.32 12.95
N ASP A 311 -8.98 20.80 14.13
CA ASP A 311 -8.91 22.21 14.46
C ASP A 311 -7.48 22.68 14.79
N GLN A 312 -7.31 23.93 15.20
CA GLN A 312 -6.00 24.51 15.52
C GLN A 312 -5.36 23.93 16.78
N ASP A 313 -6.14 23.26 17.64
CA ASP A 313 -5.68 22.56 18.84
C ASP A 313 -5.46 21.06 18.56
N GLU A 314 -5.43 20.65 17.28
CA GLU A 314 -5.30 19.27 16.81
C GLU A 314 -6.42 18.34 17.27
N ASN A 315 -7.58 18.85 17.62
CA ASN A 315 -8.75 18.05 17.92
C ASN A 315 -9.58 17.82 16.65
N LEU A 316 -10.09 16.61 16.51
CA LEU A 316 -11.03 16.29 15.44
C LEU A 316 -12.31 17.14 15.59
N TYR A 317 -12.74 17.81 14.51
CA TYR A 317 -14.05 18.45 14.51
C TYR A 317 -15.14 17.43 14.82
N PRO A 318 -16.02 17.69 15.82
CA PRO A 318 -16.99 16.68 16.29
C PRO A 318 -17.91 16.12 15.20
N GLU A 319 -18.17 16.90 14.17
CA GLU A 319 -19.03 16.54 13.05
C GLU A 319 -18.46 15.40 12.22
N TYR A 320 -17.13 15.23 12.18
CA TYR A 320 -16.47 14.13 11.45
C TYR A 320 -16.57 12.79 12.20
N GLN A 321 -17.05 12.76 13.44
CA GLN A 321 -17.30 11.50 14.18
C GLN A 321 -18.17 10.54 13.37
N LYS A 322 -19.13 11.05 12.60
CA LYS A 322 -20.01 10.23 11.75
C LYS A 322 -19.25 9.43 10.68
N LEU A 323 -18.11 9.95 10.19
CA LEU A 323 -17.25 9.24 9.24
C LEU A 323 -16.41 8.16 9.94
N ILE A 324 -16.07 8.37 11.21
CA ILE A 324 -15.46 7.35 12.06
C ILE A 324 -16.44 6.20 12.29
N ASP A 325 -17.69 6.51 12.57
CA ASP A 325 -18.76 5.55 12.85
C ASP A 325 -19.23 4.78 11.60
N LEU A 326 -18.84 5.24 10.39
CA LEU A 326 -19.17 4.56 9.14
C LEU A 326 -18.58 3.16 9.12
N ASN A 327 -19.41 2.13 8.92
CA ASN A 327 -18.96 0.76 8.80
C ASN A 327 -18.09 0.58 7.55
N LYS A 328 -16.85 0.11 7.76
CA LYS A 328 -15.84 -0.04 6.70
C LYS A 328 -15.52 -1.52 6.48
N PRO A 329 -15.34 -1.94 5.24
CA PRO A 329 -14.86 -3.29 4.93
C PRO A 329 -13.40 -3.51 5.34
N ILE A 330 -12.95 -4.76 5.21
CA ILE A 330 -11.56 -5.17 5.48
C ILE A 330 -10.89 -5.45 4.13
N ASN A 331 -9.79 -4.76 3.85
CA ASN A 331 -8.88 -5.14 2.77
C ASN A 331 -7.92 -6.24 3.25
N LYS A 332 -7.41 -7.01 2.29
CA LYS A 332 -6.38 -8.02 2.54
C LYS A 332 -5.29 -7.89 1.46
N PRO A 333 -4.44 -6.85 1.54
CA PRO A 333 -3.39 -6.67 0.56
C PRO A 333 -2.40 -7.83 0.64
N GLU A 334 -1.86 -8.22 -0.51
CA GLU A 334 -0.80 -9.21 -0.56
C GLU A 334 0.47 -8.67 0.08
N GLN A 335 1.17 -9.54 0.81
CA GLN A 335 2.46 -9.26 1.43
C GLN A 335 3.43 -10.40 1.17
N ILE A 336 4.69 -10.08 0.91
CA ILE A 336 5.74 -11.09 0.77
C ILE A 336 6.05 -11.66 2.15
N THR A 337 5.84 -12.98 2.31
CA THR A 337 6.38 -13.74 3.44
C THR A 337 7.68 -14.38 2.99
N LYS A 338 8.80 -13.93 3.53
CA LYS A 338 10.13 -14.40 3.18
C LYS A 338 11.00 -14.51 4.44
N TYR A 339 11.84 -15.50 4.48
CA TYR A 339 12.77 -15.74 5.59
C TYR A 339 14.11 -16.25 5.07
N GLU A 340 15.13 -16.03 5.87
CA GLU A 340 16.48 -16.45 5.60
C GLU A 340 17.04 -17.14 6.85
N MET A 341 17.71 -18.29 6.66
CA MET A 341 18.34 -19.02 7.75
C MET A 341 19.60 -18.26 8.23
N TYR A 342 19.58 -17.90 9.50
CA TYR A 342 20.72 -17.22 10.15
C TYR A 342 21.65 -18.19 10.88
N GLY A 343 21.13 -19.35 11.30
CA GLY A 343 21.91 -20.42 11.91
C GLY A 343 21.05 -21.58 12.36
N ILE A 344 21.66 -22.74 12.50
CA ILE A 344 21.06 -23.93 13.06
C ILE A 344 21.96 -24.50 14.14
N HIS A 345 21.38 -24.97 15.23
CA HIS A 345 22.07 -25.65 16.31
C HIS A 345 21.44 -27.02 16.55
N LEU A 346 22.28 -28.04 16.47
CA LEU A 346 21.94 -29.44 16.71
C LEU A 346 22.83 -30.00 17.82
N PRO A 347 22.40 -31.03 18.56
CA PRO A 347 23.25 -31.77 19.46
C PRO A 347 24.48 -32.30 18.76
N PHE A 348 25.62 -32.32 19.45
CA PHE A 348 26.90 -32.82 18.90
C PHE A 348 26.85 -34.32 18.60
N LEU A 349 26.11 -35.08 19.41
CA LEU A 349 25.87 -36.52 19.24
C LEU A 349 24.40 -36.78 19.05
N ILE A 350 24.05 -37.51 17.98
CA ILE A 350 22.69 -37.91 17.65
C ILE A 350 22.68 -39.42 17.45
N PHE A 351 21.89 -40.12 18.27
CA PHE A 351 21.66 -41.57 18.19
C PHE A 351 20.31 -41.87 17.54
N ALA A 352 20.26 -42.95 16.76
CA ALA A 352 19.00 -43.39 16.17
C ALA A 352 17.98 -43.75 17.26
N ASN A 353 16.68 -43.58 16.92
CA ASN A 353 15.54 -43.86 17.79
C ASN A 353 15.47 -43.07 19.10
N HIS A 354 16.28 -42.01 19.25
CA HIS A 354 16.19 -41.07 20.35
C HIS A 354 15.65 -39.73 19.86
N GLN A 355 14.95 -39.02 20.73
CA GLN A 355 14.41 -37.71 20.44
C GLN A 355 15.38 -36.62 20.90
N TYR A 356 15.61 -35.65 20.05
CA TYR A 356 16.51 -34.53 20.29
C TYR A 356 15.79 -33.20 20.07
N SER A 357 16.25 -32.19 20.76
CA SER A 357 15.85 -30.81 20.52
C SER A 357 16.93 -30.10 19.72
N GLY A 358 16.54 -29.41 18.66
CA GLY A 358 17.39 -28.49 17.91
C GLY A 358 16.83 -27.08 17.92
N GLN A 359 17.64 -26.13 17.47
CA GLN A 359 17.25 -24.74 17.31
C GLN A 359 17.62 -24.23 15.93
N ILE A 360 16.76 -23.43 15.33
CA ILE A 360 17.04 -22.72 14.09
C ILE A 360 16.69 -21.23 14.26
N SER A 361 17.57 -20.37 13.79
CA SER A 361 17.40 -18.92 13.82
C SER A 361 17.03 -18.47 12.41
N LEU A 362 15.86 -17.85 12.25
CA LEU A 362 15.37 -17.30 10.99
C LEU A 362 15.20 -15.80 11.10
N LYS A 363 15.67 -15.07 10.08
CA LYS A 363 15.45 -13.65 9.93
C LYS A 363 14.26 -13.42 9.01
N ASN A 364 13.31 -12.56 9.43
CA ASN A 364 12.23 -12.11 8.55
C ASN A 364 12.81 -11.13 7.52
N THR A 365 12.82 -11.54 6.26
CA THR A 365 13.28 -10.73 5.11
C THR A 365 12.13 -10.35 4.17
N GLY A 366 10.89 -10.64 4.60
CA GLY A 366 9.67 -10.32 3.86
C GLY A 366 9.07 -8.97 4.23
N GLN A 367 7.78 -8.83 3.92
CA GLN A 367 6.94 -7.67 4.21
C GLN A 367 5.98 -7.94 5.37
N SER A 368 5.48 -9.16 5.50
CA SER A 368 4.52 -9.53 6.54
C SER A 368 5.15 -9.57 7.94
N ILE A 369 4.36 -9.22 8.96
CA ILE A 369 4.71 -9.49 10.37
C ILE A 369 4.30 -10.93 10.65
N TRP A 370 5.26 -11.81 10.96
CA TRP A 370 4.93 -13.20 11.31
C TRP A 370 4.20 -13.24 12.65
N GLY A 371 3.16 -14.06 12.74
CA GLY A 371 2.32 -14.21 13.92
C GLY A 371 1.08 -13.32 13.94
N GLU A 372 0.83 -12.48 12.93
CA GLU A 372 -0.47 -11.85 12.71
C GLU A 372 -1.48 -12.83 12.15
N ASN A 373 -1.00 -13.69 11.26
CA ASN A 373 -1.67 -14.91 10.84
C ASN A 373 -0.90 -16.13 11.34
N GLN A 374 -1.51 -17.30 11.29
CA GLN A 374 -0.82 -18.52 11.63
C GLN A 374 0.41 -18.69 10.72
N PHE A 375 1.60 -18.74 11.32
CA PHE A 375 2.86 -18.91 10.60
C PHE A 375 3.52 -20.21 11.04
N CYS A 376 3.64 -21.15 10.10
CA CYS A 376 4.36 -22.41 10.28
C CYS A 376 5.13 -22.72 9.00
N ILE A 377 6.35 -23.25 9.16
CA ILE A 377 7.19 -23.76 8.07
C ILE A 377 7.27 -25.27 8.24
N ASN A 378 6.81 -26.02 7.26
CA ASN A 378 6.76 -27.48 7.32
C ASN A 378 8.11 -28.10 6.99
N PRO A 379 8.48 -29.22 7.64
CA PRO A 379 9.69 -29.95 7.31
C PRO A 379 9.59 -30.61 5.93
N GLN A 380 10.73 -30.69 5.26
CA GLN A 380 10.92 -31.43 4.02
C GLN A 380 12.01 -32.50 4.27
N VAL A 381 11.58 -33.67 4.70
CA VAL A 381 12.45 -34.80 5.05
C VAL A 381 11.86 -36.11 4.52
N ASP A 382 12.68 -37.14 4.37
CA ASP A 382 12.20 -38.46 4.03
C ASP A 382 11.56 -39.20 5.24
N SER A 383 10.95 -40.37 5.01
CA SER A 383 10.23 -41.13 6.02
C SER A 383 11.10 -41.71 7.13
N THR A 384 12.40 -41.57 7.03
CA THR A 384 13.39 -42.05 8.04
C THR A 384 13.67 -41.00 9.10
N ILE A 385 13.06 -39.80 8.98
CA ILE A 385 13.26 -38.68 9.85
C ILE A 385 11.92 -38.11 10.33
N GLU A 386 11.73 -38.04 11.62
CA GLU A 386 10.66 -37.30 12.25
C GLU A 386 11.20 -35.94 12.73
N ILE A 387 10.66 -34.83 12.22
CA ILE A 387 11.04 -33.49 12.63
C ILE A 387 9.79 -32.59 12.72
N SER A 388 9.75 -31.74 13.74
CA SER A 388 8.59 -30.88 13.95
C SER A 388 8.60 -29.66 13.02
N PRO A 389 7.41 -29.10 12.66
CA PRO A 389 7.31 -27.82 11.96
C PRO A 389 7.82 -26.68 12.85
N LEU A 390 8.21 -25.58 12.20
CA LEU A 390 8.62 -24.34 12.86
C LEU A 390 7.42 -23.40 12.91
N CYS A 391 6.75 -23.32 14.04
CA CYS A 391 5.58 -22.50 14.22
C CYS A 391 5.82 -21.34 15.19
N ILE A 392 5.20 -20.19 14.93
CA ILE A 392 5.17 -19.06 15.85
C ILE A 392 4.01 -19.22 16.82
N ASN A 393 4.24 -18.94 18.10
CA ASN A 393 3.19 -18.89 19.10
C ASN A 393 2.26 -17.70 18.84
N GLN A 394 0.98 -17.84 19.17
CA GLN A 394 -0.07 -16.83 18.87
C GLN A 394 0.23 -15.41 19.36
N ASN A 395 1.07 -15.26 20.39
CA ASN A 395 1.41 -13.95 20.99
C ASN A 395 2.73 -13.38 20.48
N ASP A 396 3.49 -14.13 19.69
CA ASP A 396 4.77 -13.69 19.15
C ASP A 396 4.58 -12.91 17.84
N LYS A 397 5.20 -11.75 17.74
CA LYS A 397 5.24 -10.94 16.53
C LYS A 397 6.69 -10.79 16.06
N VAL A 398 6.98 -11.15 14.83
CA VAL A 398 8.33 -11.01 14.24
C VAL A 398 8.26 -10.05 13.06
N LYS A 399 8.69 -8.82 13.27
CA LYS A 399 8.70 -7.77 12.24
C LYS A 399 9.80 -8.03 11.20
N PRO A 400 9.69 -7.49 9.98
CA PRO A 400 10.78 -7.47 9.02
C PRO A 400 12.12 -7.01 9.63
N GLY A 401 13.19 -7.68 9.27
CA GLY A 401 14.52 -7.45 9.83
C GLY A 401 14.83 -8.17 11.15
N GLN A 402 13.83 -8.60 11.91
CA GLN A 402 14.02 -9.30 13.17
C GLN A 402 14.38 -10.79 12.99
N ILE A 403 15.09 -11.33 13.97
CA ILE A 403 15.46 -12.75 14.03
C ILE A 403 14.62 -13.44 15.11
N LYS A 404 14.06 -14.61 14.75
CA LYS A 404 13.35 -15.51 15.67
C LYS A 404 14.09 -16.82 15.78
N ILE A 405 14.24 -17.32 16.99
CA ILE A 405 14.75 -18.65 17.28
C ILE A 405 13.54 -19.59 17.43
N PHE A 406 13.54 -20.64 16.62
CA PHE A 406 12.57 -21.73 16.69
C PHE A 406 13.23 -22.96 17.31
N ASN A 407 12.54 -23.59 18.25
CA ASN A 407 12.90 -24.91 18.76
C ASN A 407 12.17 -25.96 17.95
N PHE A 408 12.86 -27.03 17.60
CA PHE A 408 12.27 -28.19 16.92
C PHE A 408 12.68 -29.49 17.57
N GLN A 409 11.86 -30.54 17.36
CA GLN A 409 12.15 -31.89 17.79
C GLN A 409 12.61 -32.70 16.57
N LEU A 410 13.65 -33.50 16.77
CA LEU A 410 14.24 -34.37 15.73
C LEU A 410 14.38 -35.79 16.27
N LYS A 411 13.96 -36.77 15.47
CA LYS A 411 14.20 -38.20 15.72
C LYS A 411 14.57 -38.87 14.39
N ILE A 412 15.62 -39.64 14.40
CA ILE A 412 16.07 -40.43 13.25
C ILE A 412 15.64 -41.86 13.49
N ILE A 413 14.86 -42.45 12.57
CA ILE A 413 14.27 -43.79 12.68
C ILE A 413 15.15 -44.81 12.01
N ASP A 414 15.74 -44.51 10.84
CA ASP A 414 16.59 -45.44 10.07
C ASP A 414 18.09 -45.19 10.33
N THR A 415 18.80 -46.29 10.49
CA THR A 415 20.25 -46.32 10.78
C THR A 415 21.11 -46.74 9.59
N GLN A 416 20.52 -47.07 8.43
CA GLN A 416 21.24 -47.59 7.26
C GLN A 416 21.95 -46.53 6.43
N SER A 417 21.51 -45.29 6.51
CA SER A 417 22.08 -44.17 5.76
C SER A 417 23.29 -43.57 6.47
N LYS A 418 24.40 -43.36 5.75
CA LYS A 418 25.60 -42.72 6.28
C LYS A 418 25.47 -41.18 6.39
N GLN A 419 24.54 -40.60 5.69
CA GLN A 419 24.22 -39.16 5.71
C GLN A 419 22.71 -39.00 5.64
N ILE A 420 22.19 -38.10 6.45
CA ILE A 420 20.81 -37.63 6.42
C ILE A 420 20.76 -36.14 6.14
N LYS A 421 19.70 -35.72 5.48
CA LYS A 421 19.45 -34.34 5.18
C LYS A 421 18.16 -33.90 5.86
N ILE A 422 18.21 -32.76 6.54
CA ILE A 422 17.04 -32.13 7.10
C ILE A 422 16.86 -30.76 6.45
N SER A 423 15.63 -30.44 6.12
CA SER A 423 15.27 -29.11 5.64
C SER A 423 13.82 -28.78 5.99
N TRP A 424 13.47 -27.53 5.81
CA TRP A 424 12.12 -27.02 5.86
C TRP A 424 11.85 -26.26 4.55
N GLU A 425 10.59 -26.04 4.24
CA GLU A 425 10.16 -25.32 3.03
C GLU A 425 10.97 -24.04 2.83
N ASN A 426 11.53 -23.89 1.62
CA ASN A 426 12.32 -22.72 1.21
C ASN A 426 13.58 -22.42 2.07
N LEU A 427 14.08 -23.39 2.84
CA LEU A 427 15.34 -23.30 3.55
C LEU A 427 16.38 -24.24 2.95
N PRO A 428 17.69 -23.91 3.06
CA PRO A 428 18.75 -24.78 2.59
C PRO A 428 18.80 -26.08 3.39
N GLU A 429 19.17 -27.17 2.73
CA GLU A 429 19.38 -28.47 3.37
C GLU A 429 20.55 -28.39 4.37
N THR A 430 20.36 -29.05 5.51
CA THR A 430 21.42 -29.28 6.50
C THR A 430 21.78 -30.74 6.50
N GLU A 431 23.04 -31.07 6.20
CA GLU A 431 23.54 -32.44 6.20
C GLU A 431 24.00 -32.84 7.61
N ILE A 432 23.55 -34.04 8.04
CA ILE A 432 23.97 -34.67 9.28
C ILE A 432 24.71 -35.96 8.90
N SER A 433 26.01 -36.05 9.22
CA SER A 433 26.83 -37.22 8.94
C SER A 433 26.67 -38.28 10.04
N LEU A 434 26.38 -39.50 9.66
CA LEU A 434 26.26 -40.65 10.55
C LEU A 434 27.58 -41.44 10.57
N ILE A 435 28.10 -41.76 11.77
CA ILE A 435 29.27 -42.60 11.93
C ILE A 435 28.84 -44.05 12.11
N SER A 436 29.52 -44.99 11.43
CA SER A 436 29.18 -46.38 11.16
C SER A 436 28.66 -47.23 12.34
N GLU A 437 27.92 -48.33 12.02
CA GLU A 437 27.14 -49.21 12.90
C GLU A 437 27.89 -49.84 14.12
N SER A 438 29.21 -49.79 14.18
CA SER A 438 29.98 -50.28 15.36
C SER A 438 30.07 -49.26 16.48
N THR A 439 29.75 -48.01 16.25
CA THR A 439 29.65 -46.94 17.23
C THR A 439 28.48 -46.03 16.85
N PRO A 440 27.37 -46.05 17.59
CA PRO A 440 26.16 -45.27 17.24
C PRO A 440 26.31 -43.77 17.52
N ILE A 441 27.41 -43.19 17.08
CA ILE A 441 27.74 -41.77 17.32
C ILE A 441 27.66 -41.02 16.02
N TYR A 442 26.77 -40.05 15.96
CA TYR A 442 26.51 -39.15 14.82
C TYR A 442 27.16 -37.80 15.04
N HIS A 443 28.02 -37.36 14.13
CA HIS A 443 28.60 -36.02 14.14
C HIS A 443 27.83 -35.10 13.20
N ALA A 444 27.22 -34.08 13.75
CA ALA A 444 26.78 -32.92 12.97
C ALA A 444 28.04 -32.12 12.54
N ARG A 445 28.47 -32.26 11.29
CA ARG A 445 29.52 -31.38 10.74
C ARG A 445 28.91 -30.03 10.41
N PHE A 446 29.16 -29.08 11.30
CA PHE A 446 29.03 -27.68 10.95
C PHE A 446 30.11 -27.32 9.92
N ASN A 447 29.72 -26.85 8.76
CA ASN A 447 30.66 -26.33 7.79
C ASN A 447 31.18 -24.97 8.28
N LEU A 448 32.22 -25.01 9.13
CA LEU A 448 32.90 -23.83 9.71
C LEU A 448 33.38 -22.88 8.60
N ILE A 449 33.68 -23.42 7.41
CA ILE A 449 34.14 -22.67 6.24
C ILE A 449 33.05 -21.75 5.68
N GLU A 450 31.80 -22.21 5.64
CA GLU A 450 30.66 -21.36 5.21
C GLU A 450 30.38 -20.23 6.20
N ARG A 451 30.54 -20.47 7.50
CA ARG A 451 30.44 -19.41 8.53
C ARG A 451 31.56 -18.37 8.42
N ILE A 452 32.78 -18.80 8.14
CA ILE A 452 33.92 -17.88 7.94
C ILE A 452 33.73 -17.09 6.64
N LYS A 453 33.25 -17.69 5.57
CA LYS A 453 32.91 -16.98 4.33
C LYS A 453 31.77 -15.97 4.54
N SER A 454 30.68 -16.34 5.18
CA SER A 454 29.57 -15.45 5.51
C SER A 454 29.97 -14.31 6.47
N PHE A 455 30.92 -14.56 7.36
CA PHE A 455 31.44 -13.54 8.26
C PHE A 455 32.39 -12.58 7.53
N LEU A 456 33.24 -13.09 6.64
CA LEU A 456 34.20 -12.25 5.88
C LEU A 456 33.54 -11.42 4.78
N THR A 457 32.42 -11.87 4.18
CA THR A 457 31.66 -11.07 3.19
C THR A 457 30.84 -9.93 3.82
N LYS A 458 30.77 -9.83 5.15
CA LYS A 458 30.13 -8.71 5.86
C LYS A 458 31.08 -7.57 6.24
N PHE A 459 32.37 -7.74 6.00
CA PHE A 459 33.40 -6.73 6.34
C PHE A 459 34.22 -6.24 5.14
N TRP A 460 33.76 -6.58 3.91
CA TRP A 460 34.29 -6.02 2.65
C TRP A 460 33.16 -5.48 1.79
#